data_8692b263e9f704ad881e1a82e9e47d8e
#
_entry.id   8692b263e9f704ad881e1a82e9e47d8e
#
_cell.length_a   1.000
_cell.length_b   1.000
_cell.length_c   1.000
_cell.angle_alpha   90.00
_cell.angle_beta   90.00
_cell.angle_gamma   90.00
#
_symmetry.space_group_name_H-M   'P 1'
#
loop_
_entity.id
_entity.type
_entity.pdbx_description
1 polymer ?
#
loop_
_entity_poly.entity_id
_entity_poly.type
_entity_poly.pdbx_seq_one_letter_code
_entity_poly.pdbx_strand_id
1 'polypeptide(L)'
;GVGMDVVKRNIQEMGGHVEIHSRGGQGTTTRIVLPLTLAILNGMSVKVGDEAYILPLSYVIESLQPLPEHLHSITADGHVIRVRGEYLPLIELHRVFDVAGAQTHPTQGILVIVQADDSRFALLVDELLGQHQVVVKNLETNYRKVPGISAATILGDGSVAFIIDVGAMPRIQRAQAASAAALAGAARRTDAIAL
;
A
#
# COMPACT_ATOMS: atom_id res chain seq x y z
N GLY A 1 26.83 13.21 22.99
CA GLY A 1 26.17 14.39 22.44
C GLY A 1 25.08 14.01 21.45
N VAL A 2 23.95 14.67 21.49
CA VAL A 2 22.73 14.38 20.71
C VAL A 2 22.97 14.35 19.20
N GLY A 3 23.98 15.06 18.66
CA GLY A 3 24.23 15.16 17.22
C GLY A 3 24.71 13.86 16.56
N MET A 4 25.54 13.07 17.23
CA MET A 4 26.08 11.84 16.65
C MET A 4 25.03 10.70 16.65
N ASP A 5 24.11 10.68 17.59
CA ASP A 5 23.01 9.72 17.63
C ASP A 5 22.04 9.94 16.44
N VAL A 6 21.80 11.20 16.09
CA VAL A 6 21.00 11.55 14.90
C VAL A 6 21.71 11.09 13.62
N VAL A 7 23.02 11.35 13.49
CA VAL A 7 23.81 10.89 12.33
C VAL A 7 23.78 9.37 12.22
N LYS A 8 24.01 8.64 13.31
CA LYS A 8 23.98 7.18 13.33
C LYS A 8 22.62 6.65 12.88
N ARG A 9 21.54 7.24 13.40
CA ARG A 9 20.16 6.85 13.05
C ARG A 9 19.87 7.06 11.57
N ASN A 10 20.20 8.22 11.03
CA ASN A 10 19.97 8.53 9.61
C ASN A 10 20.76 7.59 8.69
N ILE A 11 22.00 7.26 9.04
CA ILE A 11 22.80 6.30 8.27
C ILE A 11 22.23 4.90 8.34
N GLN A 12 21.72 4.47 9.50
CA GLN A 12 21.06 3.16 9.65
C GLN A 12 19.74 3.09 8.87
N GLU A 13 18.96 4.17 8.84
CA GLU A 13 17.74 4.28 8.03
C GLU A 13 18.01 4.18 6.52
N MET A 14 19.19 4.62 6.07
CA MET A 14 19.66 4.41 4.70
C MET A 14 20.26 3.02 4.44
N GLY A 15 20.19 2.10 5.42
CA GLY A 15 20.75 0.75 5.32
C GLY A 15 22.27 0.68 5.52
N GLY A 16 22.89 1.77 5.97
CA GLY A 16 24.30 1.85 6.26
C GLY A 16 24.66 1.67 7.75
N HIS A 17 25.92 1.84 8.07
CA HIS A 17 26.39 1.86 9.44
C HIS A 17 27.55 2.85 9.63
N VAL A 18 27.75 3.29 10.87
CA VAL A 18 28.83 4.22 11.28
C VAL A 18 29.75 3.51 12.25
N GLU A 19 31.04 3.56 11.95
CA GLU A 19 32.12 3.10 12.82
C GLU A 19 32.93 4.31 13.33
N ILE A 20 33.21 4.36 14.62
CA ILE A 20 34.00 5.42 15.24
C ILE A 20 35.20 4.80 15.93
N HIS A 21 36.38 5.21 15.53
CA HIS A 21 37.65 4.82 16.15
C HIS A 21 38.34 6.07 16.71
N SER A 22 38.59 6.09 18.03
CA SER A 22 39.28 7.20 18.69
C SER A 22 40.52 6.69 19.40
N ARG A 23 41.64 7.45 19.22
CA ARG A 23 42.90 7.19 19.93
C ARG A 23 43.32 8.45 20.65
N GLY A 24 43.60 8.35 21.96
CA GLY A 24 44.04 9.47 22.75
C GLY A 24 45.30 10.14 22.17
N GLY A 25 45.25 11.45 21.99
CA GLY A 25 46.36 12.24 21.38
C GLY A 25 46.54 12.12 19.87
N GLN A 26 45.77 11.23 19.18
CA GLN A 26 45.86 11.01 17.74
C GLN A 26 44.58 11.39 16.97
N GLY A 27 43.51 11.72 17.70
CA GLY A 27 42.23 12.11 17.10
C GLY A 27 41.21 11.01 16.96
N THR A 28 40.12 11.28 16.22
CA THR A 28 38.99 10.39 15.98
C THR A 28 38.78 10.22 14.50
N THR A 29 38.67 8.98 14.05
CA THR A 29 38.29 8.62 12.69
C THR A 29 36.84 8.11 12.68
N THR A 30 36.00 8.72 11.85
CA THR A 30 34.63 8.29 11.62
C THR A 30 34.56 7.67 10.23
N ARG A 31 34.11 6.39 10.15
CA ARG A 31 33.87 5.69 8.89
C ARG A 31 32.37 5.55 8.72
N ILE A 32 31.87 6.00 7.57
CA ILE A 32 30.46 5.85 7.18
C ILE A 32 30.42 4.85 6.02
N VAL A 33 29.66 3.79 6.18
CA VAL A 33 29.43 2.76 5.16
C VAL A 33 27.99 2.87 4.72
N LEU A 34 27.78 3.09 3.43
CA LEU A 34 26.45 3.17 2.81
C LEU A 34 26.34 2.11 1.71
N PRO A 35 25.18 1.46 1.54
CA PRO A 35 24.97 0.59 0.39
C PRO A 35 24.97 1.42 -0.90
N LEU A 36 25.64 0.90 -1.93
CA LEU A 36 25.65 1.53 -3.26
C LEU A 36 24.37 1.26 -4.05
N THR A 37 23.55 0.31 -3.60
CA THR A 37 22.33 -0.11 -4.28
C THR A 37 21.15 0.76 -3.84
N LEU A 38 20.56 1.49 -4.79
CA LEU A 38 19.23 2.02 -4.64
C LEU A 38 18.25 0.84 -4.51
N ALA A 39 17.31 0.91 -3.56
CA ALA A 39 16.21 -0.03 -3.52
C ALA A 39 15.33 0.20 -4.75
N ILE A 40 15.56 -0.60 -5.81
CA ILE A 40 14.80 -0.54 -7.05
C ILE A 40 13.68 -1.58 -6.96
N LEU A 41 12.47 -1.15 -7.24
CA LEU A 41 11.28 -1.99 -7.29
C LEU A 41 10.73 -1.99 -8.73
N ASN A 42 10.43 -3.18 -9.25
CA ASN A 42 9.59 -3.29 -10.44
C ASN A 42 8.13 -3.14 -10.03
N GLY A 43 7.49 -2.09 -10.47
CA GLY A 43 6.13 -1.74 -10.09
C GLY A 43 5.20 -1.54 -11.28
N MET A 44 3.92 -1.83 -11.07
CA MET A 44 2.83 -1.47 -11.95
C MET A 44 2.17 -0.20 -11.39
N SER A 45 2.19 0.88 -12.16
CA SER A 45 1.45 2.09 -11.82
C SER A 45 -0.02 1.90 -12.11
N VAL A 46 -0.85 2.18 -11.12
CA VAL A 46 -2.31 2.12 -11.20
C VAL A 46 -2.91 3.45 -10.77
N LYS A 47 -4.05 3.78 -11.34
CA LYS A 47 -4.83 4.97 -11.00
C LYS A 47 -6.01 4.58 -10.11
N VAL A 48 -6.27 5.39 -9.09
CA VAL A 48 -7.45 5.32 -8.24
C VAL A 48 -7.91 6.76 -7.98
N GLY A 49 -9.02 7.19 -8.55
CA GLY A 49 -9.40 8.59 -8.61
C GLY A 49 -8.36 9.43 -9.34
N ASP A 50 -7.88 10.48 -8.70
CA ASP A 50 -6.80 11.32 -9.23
C ASP A 50 -5.41 10.94 -8.71
N GLU A 51 -5.33 9.88 -7.89
CA GLU A 51 -4.09 9.44 -7.25
C GLU A 51 -3.42 8.29 -8.00
N ALA A 52 -2.07 8.31 -8.04
CA ALA A 52 -1.28 7.24 -8.61
C ALA A 52 -0.65 6.37 -7.49
N TYR A 53 -0.79 5.06 -7.65
CA TYR A 53 -0.20 4.08 -6.75
C TYR A 53 0.70 3.11 -7.50
N ILE A 54 1.65 2.53 -6.80
CA ILE A 54 2.55 1.49 -7.32
C ILE A 54 2.23 0.17 -6.65
N LEU A 55 1.87 -0.82 -7.46
CA LEU A 55 1.77 -2.21 -7.06
C LEU A 55 3.09 -2.93 -7.37
N PRO A 56 3.79 -3.50 -6.38
CA PRO A 56 4.97 -4.30 -6.66
C PRO A 56 4.63 -5.49 -7.56
N LEU A 57 5.31 -5.63 -8.70
CA LEU A 57 5.03 -6.68 -9.69
C LEU A 57 5.22 -8.09 -9.15
N SER A 58 6.03 -8.26 -8.09
CA SER A 58 6.22 -9.55 -7.43
C SER A 58 4.94 -10.15 -6.84
N TYR A 59 3.92 -9.33 -6.57
CA TYR A 59 2.63 -9.79 -6.08
C TYR A 59 1.58 -9.97 -7.18
N VAL A 60 1.79 -9.38 -8.38
CA VAL A 60 0.80 -9.35 -9.46
C VAL A 60 0.81 -10.67 -10.22
N ILE A 61 -0.35 -11.31 -10.36
CA ILE A 61 -0.55 -12.52 -11.16
C ILE A 61 -1.05 -12.16 -12.54
N GLU A 62 -2.16 -11.44 -12.63
CA GLU A 62 -2.81 -11.02 -13.86
C GLU A 62 -3.70 -9.80 -13.62
N SER A 63 -4.11 -9.15 -14.69
CA SER A 63 -5.12 -8.11 -14.65
C SER A 63 -6.23 -8.42 -15.65
N LEU A 64 -7.47 -8.07 -15.30
CA LEU A 64 -8.64 -8.31 -16.15
C LEU A 64 -9.71 -7.25 -15.91
N GLN A 65 -10.54 -7.03 -16.91
CA GLN A 65 -11.78 -6.28 -16.75
C GLN A 65 -12.91 -7.26 -16.39
N PRO A 66 -13.56 -7.07 -15.23
CA PRO A 66 -14.60 -8.00 -14.79
C PRO A 66 -15.87 -7.83 -15.61
N LEU A 67 -16.56 -8.95 -15.86
CA LEU A 67 -17.92 -8.94 -16.37
C LEU A 67 -18.92 -8.97 -15.20
N PRO A 68 -20.15 -8.44 -15.38
CA PRO A 68 -21.16 -8.42 -14.31
C PRO A 68 -21.44 -9.79 -13.70
N GLU A 69 -21.41 -10.84 -14.51
CA GLU A 69 -21.64 -12.23 -14.12
C GLU A 69 -20.55 -12.84 -13.22
N HIS A 70 -19.38 -12.19 -13.16
CA HIS A 70 -18.26 -12.61 -12.31
C HIS A 70 -18.36 -12.05 -10.89
N LEU A 71 -19.20 -11.03 -10.68
CA LEU A 71 -19.34 -10.33 -9.40
C LEU A 71 -20.40 -11.00 -8.53
N HIS A 72 -20.04 -11.35 -7.30
CA HIS A 72 -20.94 -11.94 -6.33
C HIS A 72 -20.83 -11.20 -5.00
N SER A 73 -21.99 -10.83 -4.43
CA SER A 73 -22.04 -10.24 -3.09
C SER A 73 -22.23 -11.37 -2.07
N ILE A 74 -21.33 -11.47 -1.09
CA ILE A 74 -21.46 -12.42 0.02
C ILE A 74 -22.16 -11.75 1.21
N THR A 75 -21.85 -10.47 1.44
CA THR A 75 -22.45 -9.63 2.49
C THR A 75 -22.74 -8.24 1.91
N ALA A 76 -23.47 -7.40 2.66
CA ALA A 76 -23.77 -6.03 2.23
C ALA A 76 -22.52 -5.21 1.88
N ASP A 77 -21.38 -5.50 2.52
CA ASP A 77 -20.12 -4.79 2.37
C ASP A 77 -18.96 -5.64 1.82
N GLY A 78 -19.23 -6.90 1.46
CA GLY A 78 -18.20 -7.84 0.98
C GLY A 78 -18.51 -8.38 -0.40
N HIS A 79 -17.71 -7.99 -1.40
CA HIS A 79 -17.77 -8.53 -2.74
C HIS A 79 -16.71 -9.60 -2.94
N VAL A 80 -17.04 -10.63 -3.70
CA VAL A 80 -16.09 -11.59 -4.27
C VAL A 80 -16.23 -11.60 -5.77
N ILE A 81 -15.13 -11.92 -6.43
CA ILE A 81 -15.12 -12.12 -7.86
C ILE A 81 -14.75 -13.55 -8.20
N ARG A 82 -15.46 -14.14 -9.17
CA ARG A 82 -15.12 -15.44 -9.72
C ARG A 82 -14.15 -15.30 -10.87
N VAL A 83 -12.92 -15.79 -10.67
CA VAL A 83 -11.86 -15.81 -11.69
C VAL A 83 -11.46 -17.26 -11.90
N ARG A 84 -11.59 -17.76 -13.16
CA ARG A 84 -11.20 -19.14 -13.53
C ARG A 84 -11.78 -20.23 -12.61
N GLY A 85 -12.98 -20.01 -12.06
CA GLY A 85 -13.66 -20.96 -11.18
C GLY A 85 -13.32 -20.81 -9.69
N GLU A 86 -12.38 -19.95 -9.32
CA GLU A 86 -12.03 -19.61 -7.95
C GLU A 86 -12.73 -18.32 -7.51
N TYR A 87 -13.22 -18.27 -6.27
CA TYR A 87 -13.81 -17.08 -5.68
C TYR A 87 -12.76 -16.32 -4.88
N LEU A 88 -12.42 -15.12 -5.33
CA LEU A 88 -11.42 -14.27 -4.71
C LEU A 88 -12.09 -13.09 -4.00
N PRO A 89 -11.64 -12.72 -2.78
CA PRO A 89 -12.06 -11.47 -2.16
C PRO A 89 -11.75 -10.27 -3.05
N LEU A 90 -12.71 -9.35 -3.18
CA LEU A 90 -12.53 -8.09 -3.90
C LEU A 90 -12.21 -6.99 -2.90
N ILE A 91 -11.08 -6.33 -3.07
CA ILE A 91 -10.62 -5.19 -2.28
C ILE A 91 -10.67 -3.94 -3.15
N GLU A 92 -11.52 -3.02 -2.79
CA GLU A 92 -11.71 -1.75 -3.50
C GLU A 92 -10.73 -0.71 -2.94
N LEU A 93 -9.67 -0.40 -3.68
CA LEU A 93 -8.62 0.50 -3.19
C LEU A 93 -9.12 1.91 -2.86
N HIS A 94 -10.14 2.40 -3.59
CA HIS A 94 -10.74 3.69 -3.28
C HIS A 94 -11.36 3.74 -1.88
N ARG A 95 -11.90 2.62 -1.38
CA ARG A 95 -12.41 2.52 0.00
C ARG A 95 -11.28 2.39 1.01
N VAL A 96 -10.24 1.61 0.66
CA VAL A 96 -9.09 1.41 1.55
C VAL A 96 -8.38 2.72 1.85
N PHE A 97 -8.21 3.57 0.83
CA PHE A 97 -7.46 4.84 0.92
C PHE A 97 -8.35 6.07 1.03
N ASP A 98 -9.68 5.90 1.07
CA ASP A 98 -10.66 6.99 1.13
C ASP A 98 -10.48 8.01 -0.02
N VAL A 99 -10.34 7.50 -1.26
CA VAL A 99 -10.10 8.32 -2.45
C VAL A 99 -11.44 8.72 -3.08
N ALA A 100 -11.69 10.02 -3.14
CA ALA A 100 -12.86 10.58 -3.82
C ALA A 100 -12.70 10.54 -5.35
N GLY A 101 -13.82 10.47 -6.08
CA GLY A 101 -13.82 10.52 -7.54
C GLY A 101 -13.32 9.27 -8.25
N ALA A 102 -12.97 8.23 -7.52
CA ALA A 102 -12.55 6.96 -8.09
C ALA A 102 -13.73 6.17 -8.69
N GLN A 103 -13.42 5.22 -9.57
CA GLN A 103 -14.39 4.31 -10.13
C GLN A 103 -14.91 3.35 -9.04
N THR A 104 -16.19 3.46 -8.71
CA THR A 104 -16.81 2.64 -7.66
C THR A 104 -17.50 1.38 -8.19
N HIS A 105 -17.77 1.34 -9.51
CA HIS A 105 -18.41 0.18 -10.11
C HIS A 105 -17.36 -0.80 -10.65
N PRO A 106 -17.25 -2.02 -10.10
CA PRO A 106 -16.19 -2.94 -10.47
C PRO A 106 -16.07 -3.24 -11.95
N THR A 107 -17.20 -3.28 -12.69
CA THR A 107 -17.20 -3.58 -14.14
C THR A 107 -16.68 -2.43 -15.01
N GLN A 108 -16.52 -1.25 -14.45
CA GLN A 108 -15.97 -0.07 -15.15
C GLN A 108 -14.49 0.17 -14.82
N GLY A 109 -13.98 -0.55 -13.83
CA GLY A 109 -12.57 -0.54 -13.45
C GLY A 109 -11.82 -1.77 -13.94
N ILE A 110 -10.61 -1.91 -13.47
CA ILE A 110 -9.73 -3.05 -13.74
C ILE A 110 -9.46 -3.80 -12.43
N LEU A 111 -9.50 -5.09 -12.49
CA LEU A 111 -9.07 -5.96 -11.40
C LEU A 111 -7.65 -6.40 -11.60
N VAL A 112 -6.82 -6.20 -10.59
CA VAL A 112 -5.48 -6.75 -10.51
C VAL A 112 -5.50 -7.90 -9.51
N ILE A 113 -5.32 -9.12 -10.01
CA ILE A 113 -5.23 -10.32 -9.17
C ILE A 113 -3.83 -10.37 -8.59
N VAL A 114 -3.77 -10.44 -7.28
CA VAL A 114 -2.52 -10.46 -6.54
C VAL A 114 -2.46 -11.66 -5.60
N GLN A 115 -1.25 -12.07 -5.28
CA GLN A 115 -0.96 -13.08 -4.28
C GLN A 115 0.03 -12.52 -3.26
N ALA A 116 -0.34 -12.57 -1.99
CA ALA A 116 0.53 -12.24 -0.88
C ALA A 116 0.50 -13.42 0.11
N ASP A 117 1.65 -13.97 0.42
CA ASP A 117 1.79 -15.21 1.16
C ASP A 117 0.91 -16.33 0.54
N ASP A 118 0.04 -16.96 1.32
CA ASP A 118 -0.88 -18.01 0.85
C ASP A 118 -2.26 -17.47 0.42
N SER A 119 -2.43 -16.14 0.35
CA SER A 119 -3.72 -15.52 0.06
C SER A 119 -3.74 -14.87 -1.33
N ARG A 120 -4.77 -15.20 -2.13
CA ARG A 120 -5.09 -14.54 -3.39
C ARG A 120 -6.31 -13.64 -3.21
N PHE A 121 -6.27 -12.48 -3.83
CA PHE A 121 -7.39 -11.53 -3.84
C PHE A 121 -7.29 -10.60 -5.05
N ALA A 122 -8.37 -9.91 -5.34
CA ALA A 122 -8.46 -8.95 -6.42
C ALA A 122 -8.43 -7.52 -5.86
N LEU A 123 -7.63 -6.65 -6.45
CA LEU A 123 -7.62 -5.22 -6.17
C LEU A 123 -8.37 -4.49 -7.28
N LEU A 124 -9.39 -3.69 -6.94
CA LEU A 124 -10.07 -2.82 -7.89
C LEU A 124 -9.30 -1.50 -8.01
N VAL A 125 -8.94 -1.17 -9.24
CA VAL A 125 -8.33 0.09 -9.66
C VAL A 125 -9.10 0.69 -10.84
N ASP A 126 -8.93 1.99 -11.09
CA ASP A 126 -9.61 2.66 -12.20
C ASP A 126 -8.92 2.33 -13.54
N GLU A 127 -7.58 2.41 -13.55
CA GLU A 127 -6.78 2.26 -14.77
C GLU A 127 -5.38 1.72 -14.46
N LEU A 128 -4.79 1.00 -15.43
CA LEU A 128 -3.37 0.64 -15.43
C LEU A 128 -2.59 1.67 -16.25
N LEU A 129 -1.66 2.37 -15.62
CA LEU A 129 -0.87 3.42 -16.27
C LEU A 129 0.39 2.86 -16.95
N GLY A 130 0.94 1.75 -16.44
CA GLY A 130 2.11 1.11 -17.02
C GLY A 130 3.00 0.41 -16.00
N GLN A 131 4.11 -0.14 -16.49
CA GLN A 131 5.10 -0.82 -15.65
C GLN A 131 6.41 -0.04 -15.68
N HIS A 132 6.98 0.20 -14.51
CA HIS A 132 8.22 0.97 -14.36
C HIS A 132 9.12 0.37 -13.28
N GLN A 133 10.41 0.66 -13.42
CA GLN A 133 11.33 0.53 -12.30
C GLN A 133 11.30 1.83 -11.51
N VAL A 134 10.99 1.73 -10.22
CA VAL A 134 10.92 2.88 -9.33
C VAL A 134 11.95 2.78 -8.22
N VAL A 135 12.48 3.92 -7.81
CA VAL A 135 13.37 4.01 -6.65
C VAL A 135 12.51 4.18 -5.41
N VAL A 136 12.58 3.19 -4.53
CA VAL A 136 11.86 3.21 -3.27
C VAL A 136 12.47 4.26 -2.34
N LYS A 137 11.66 5.18 -1.87
CA LYS A 137 12.00 6.11 -0.80
C LYS A 137 11.19 5.74 0.44
N ASN A 138 11.87 5.38 1.51
CA ASN A 138 11.20 5.15 2.77
C ASN A 138 10.50 6.45 3.21
N LEU A 139 9.25 6.33 3.62
CA LEU A 139 8.55 7.43 4.28
C LEU A 139 9.27 7.66 5.60
N GLU A 140 9.90 8.83 5.73
CA GLU A 140 10.67 9.18 6.91
C GLU A 140 9.80 9.03 8.17
N THR A 141 10.45 8.73 9.30
CA THR A 141 9.83 8.51 10.62
C THR A 141 8.94 9.67 11.09
N ASN A 142 9.03 10.83 10.45
CA ASN A 142 8.22 12.03 10.75
C ASN A 142 6.86 12.06 10.04
N TYR A 143 6.61 11.17 9.07
CA TYR A 143 5.31 11.06 8.42
C TYR A 143 4.44 10.03 9.13
N ARG A 144 3.18 10.39 9.37
CA ARG A 144 2.19 9.48 9.93
C ARG A 144 2.07 8.27 8.99
N LYS A 145 2.33 7.06 9.51
CA LYS A 145 2.18 5.83 8.72
C LYS A 145 0.74 5.75 8.21
N VAL A 146 0.58 5.73 6.89
CA VAL A 146 -0.71 5.49 6.25
C VAL A 146 -0.89 3.97 6.16
N PRO A 147 -1.95 3.39 6.76
CA PRO A 147 -2.22 1.96 6.64
C PRO A 147 -2.31 1.56 5.16
N GLY A 148 -1.60 0.51 4.78
CA GLY A 148 -1.61 0.02 3.40
C GLY A 148 -0.59 0.65 2.47
N ILE A 149 0.23 1.59 2.95
CA ILE A 149 1.35 2.18 2.20
C ILE A 149 2.67 1.74 2.84
N SER A 150 3.55 1.14 2.03
CA SER A 150 4.87 0.69 2.47
C SER A 150 5.95 1.76 2.29
N ALA A 151 5.87 2.53 1.21
CA ALA A 151 6.86 3.52 0.83
C ALA A 151 6.27 4.52 -0.19
N ALA A 152 7.09 5.45 -0.67
CA ALA A 152 6.77 6.35 -1.76
C ALA A 152 7.86 6.34 -2.84
N THR A 153 7.54 6.84 -4.01
CA THR A 153 8.48 7.07 -5.10
C THR A 153 8.16 8.38 -5.81
N ILE A 154 9.10 8.85 -6.62
CA ILE A 154 8.88 9.97 -7.54
C ILE A 154 8.86 9.38 -8.94
N LEU A 155 7.79 9.62 -9.67
CA LEU A 155 7.61 9.18 -11.06
C LEU A 155 8.44 10.06 -12.02
N GLY A 156 8.55 9.65 -13.28
CA GLY A 156 9.33 10.34 -14.28
C GLY A 156 8.84 11.77 -14.62
N ASP A 157 7.57 12.06 -14.36
CA ASP A 157 6.96 13.38 -14.48
C ASP A 157 7.14 14.28 -13.25
N GLY A 158 7.81 13.76 -12.20
CA GLY A 158 8.03 14.47 -10.94
C GLY A 158 6.90 14.32 -9.92
N SER A 159 5.80 13.65 -10.24
CA SER A 159 4.72 13.37 -9.29
C SER A 159 5.14 12.32 -8.26
N VAL A 160 4.50 12.37 -7.09
CA VAL A 160 4.70 11.38 -6.02
C VAL A 160 3.69 10.26 -6.20
N ALA A 161 4.15 9.01 -6.15
CA ALA A 161 3.29 7.85 -6.10
C ALA A 161 3.57 7.03 -4.84
N PHE A 162 2.52 6.47 -4.25
CA PHE A 162 2.62 5.64 -3.05
C PHE A 162 2.73 4.16 -3.42
N ILE A 163 3.65 3.46 -2.76
CA ILE A 163 3.85 2.02 -2.96
C ILE A 163 2.94 1.27 -2.00
N ILE A 164 2.06 0.44 -2.55
CA ILE A 164 1.07 -0.31 -1.78
C ILE A 164 1.75 -1.46 -1.00
N ASP A 165 1.39 -1.59 0.28
CA ASP A 165 1.66 -2.79 1.08
C ASP A 165 0.57 -3.83 0.79
N VAL A 166 0.81 -4.65 -0.25
CA VAL A 166 -0.15 -5.65 -0.72
C VAL A 166 -0.52 -6.65 0.38
N GLY A 167 0.46 -7.08 1.18
CA GLY A 167 0.24 -8.02 2.28
C GLY A 167 -0.70 -7.49 3.38
N ALA A 168 -0.74 -6.17 3.58
CA ALA A 168 -1.61 -5.56 4.57
C ALA A 168 -3.08 -5.43 4.12
N MET A 169 -3.37 -5.47 2.81
CA MET A 169 -4.68 -5.17 2.25
C MET A 169 -5.83 -6.01 2.83
N PRO A 170 -5.75 -7.34 2.93
CA PRO A 170 -6.87 -8.14 3.47
C PRO A 170 -7.18 -7.83 4.94
N ARG A 171 -6.18 -7.46 5.72
CA ARG A 171 -6.36 -7.08 7.12
C ARG A 171 -7.03 -5.72 7.25
N ILE A 172 -6.63 -4.75 6.42
CA ILE A 172 -7.19 -3.40 6.43
C ILE A 172 -8.66 -3.44 6.04
N GLN A 173 -9.01 -4.15 4.96
CA GLN A 173 -10.39 -4.30 4.53
C GLN A 173 -11.27 -4.91 5.64
N ARG A 174 -10.80 -5.97 6.30
CA ARG A 174 -11.53 -6.59 7.41
C ARG A 174 -11.75 -5.64 8.58
N ALA A 175 -10.75 -4.83 8.91
CA ALA A 175 -10.86 -3.84 9.98
C ALA A 175 -11.87 -2.72 9.63
N GLN A 176 -11.88 -2.26 8.39
CA GLN A 176 -12.84 -1.24 7.92
C GLN A 176 -14.28 -1.79 7.90
N ALA A 177 -14.48 -3.01 7.41
CA ALA A 177 -15.79 -3.67 7.41
C ALA A 177 -16.33 -3.86 8.84
N ALA A 178 -15.49 -4.27 9.78
CA ALA A 178 -15.87 -4.40 11.19
C ALA A 178 -16.27 -3.05 11.81
N SER A 179 -15.54 -1.98 11.51
CA SER A 179 -15.85 -0.62 11.97
C SER A 179 -17.17 -0.11 11.40
N ALA A 180 -17.42 -0.33 10.11
CA ALA A 180 -18.67 0.06 9.44
C ALA A 180 -19.88 -0.70 10.05
N ALA A 181 -19.75 -2.00 10.28
CA ALA A 181 -20.78 -2.81 10.91
C ALA A 181 -21.09 -2.36 12.36
N ALA A 182 -20.07 -1.98 13.13
CA ALA A 182 -20.23 -1.47 14.49
C ALA A 182 -20.98 -0.13 14.51
N LEU A 183 -20.66 0.79 13.60
CA LEU A 183 -21.33 2.07 13.45
C LEU A 183 -22.81 1.90 13.04
N ALA A 184 -23.09 1.03 12.07
CA ALA A 184 -24.44 0.72 11.65
C ALA A 184 -25.28 0.07 12.76
N GLY A 185 -24.68 -0.79 13.58
CA GLY A 185 -25.32 -1.38 14.76
C GLY A 185 -25.62 -0.37 15.88
N ALA A 186 -24.74 0.63 16.06
CA ALA A 186 -24.95 1.70 17.03
C ALA A 186 -26.09 2.64 16.60
N ALA A 187 -26.15 3.02 15.31
CA ALA A 187 -27.20 3.87 14.77
C ALA A 187 -28.59 3.24 14.94
N ARG A 188 -28.74 1.94 14.64
CA ARG A 188 -30.01 1.22 14.83
C ARG A 188 -30.48 1.14 16.30
N ARG A 189 -29.55 1.14 17.27
CA ARG A 189 -29.91 1.14 18.70
C ARG A 189 -30.40 2.51 19.17
N THR A 190 -29.88 3.58 18.59
CA THR A 190 -30.30 4.95 18.92
C THR A 190 -31.73 5.21 18.43
N ASP A 191 -32.06 4.75 17.22
CA ASP A 191 -33.43 4.87 16.67
C ASP A 191 -34.46 4.02 17.42
N ALA A 192 -34.05 2.89 18.02
CA ALA A 192 -34.95 2.03 18.81
C ALA A 192 -35.26 2.54 20.23
N ILE A 193 -34.50 3.54 20.71
CA ILE A 193 -34.71 4.15 22.04
C ILE A 193 -35.54 5.47 21.92
N ALA A 194 -35.73 5.98 20.70
CA ALA A 194 -36.44 7.21 20.41
C ALA A 194 -37.95 7.02 20.10
N LEU A 195 -38.48 5.83 20.26
CA LEU A 195 -39.89 5.43 20.17
C LEU A 195 -40.41 5.02 21.55
#